data_c4d58dc45d7dbb29238d3e15041b0925
#
_entry.id   c4d58dc45d7dbb29238d3e15041b0925
#
_cell.length_a   1.000
_cell.length_b   1.000
_cell.length_c   1.000
_cell.angle_alpha   90.00
_cell.angle_beta   90.00
_cell.angle_gamma   90.00
#
_symmetry.space_group_name_H-M   'P 1'
#
loop_
_entity.id
_entity.type
_entity.pdbx_description
1 polymer ?
#
loop_
_entity_poly.entity_id
_entity_poly.type
_entity_poly.pdbx_seq_one_letter_code
_entity_poly.pdbx_strand_id
1 'polypeptide(L)'
;MIRILAVLLLLPAPCFAQVRGAAVSVVPQINLGAGMISPSVPLMDGALLPLSMSLPSAFGAIAPAPAASPFASPAAPVAAQPAPTALSALNPAVAATPAKTASPVTAAAVPVEVQKSASNAMFDGALNILIAGSEAVPFIKTGGLADVVDALSRGLSARGHDVTLVLPKYKNLKTAGVEFKNAGTVSVPIAGRVETANLLVGRHEGVRVVLLEHPEFYEREGGPYAAKHEALGLSAYEAAGIDDADERFGFYARAALEAMRVLDIKPDIIHAHDWHAALIPSFLKSVYKNDSFFADTKSALTIHNIAFQGAFALATAGKLGFDEAHLNHRGGANYMKAGITDADAVTTVSPNYAREIVENVLFAMGLEEPLRARPEGVQGIINGIDPVMYDPATDPDIARHYGIEDVAEGKAANKAALQAKLGLDIEPETPLFVVASRLAHQKGIDMIFDSAREIVRLGGQLAIAGAGDAETETLRAALVLAFPGRVGSHPFDEKAVRLFFAAADFLIMPSRFEPCGLSQLIAQRYGTLPIVTRTGGLADTVKDLRDDPVHGDGLIIRAIASISLSRAIANAVSGYHHPDAFPMARRSAMEKDSSWEPSLDLYEALYRRLLGTDGPVKR
;
A
#
# COMPACT_ATOMS: atom_id res chain seq x y z
N MET A 1 7.76 -18.52 -19.54
CA MET A 1 8.51 -19.01 -20.71
C MET A 1 8.44 -18.07 -21.92
N ILE A 2 7.28 -17.65 -22.41
CA ILE A 2 7.15 -16.75 -23.58
C ILE A 2 7.80 -15.38 -23.36
N ARG A 3 7.67 -14.78 -22.16
CA ARG A 3 8.29 -13.48 -21.82
C ARG A 3 9.81 -13.57 -21.68
N ILE A 4 10.34 -14.67 -21.15
CA ILE A 4 11.80 -14.90 -21.07
C ILE A 4 12.39 -15.04 -22.48
N LEU A 5 11.67 -15.68 -23.39
CA LEU A 5 12.08 -15.81 -24.79
C LEU A 5 12.06 -14.43 -25.50
N ALA A 6 11.11 -13.57 -25.18
CA ALA A 6 11.04 -12.21 -25.73
C ALA A 6 12.22 -11.33 -25.28
N VAL A 7 12.65 -11.44 -24.03
CA VAL A 7 13.83 -10.73 -23.52
C VAL A 7 15.11 -11.27 -24.17
N LEU A 8 15.23 -12.59 -24.36
CA LEU A 8 16.35 -13.20 -25.07
C LEU A 8 16.44 -12.78 -26.54
N LEU A 9 15.31 -12.58 -27.24
CA LEU A 9 15.24 -12.06 -28.59
C LEU A 9 15.62 -10.56 -28.70
N LEU A 10 15.68 -9.85 -27.56
CA LEU A 10 16.11 -8.46 -27.49
C LEU A 10 17.63 -8.28 -27.35
N LEU A 11 18.40 -9.36 -27.19
CA LEU A 11 19.85 -9.32 -27.06
C LEU A 11 20.53 -9.03 -28.40
N PRO A 12 21.53 -8.14 -28.49
CA PRO A 12 22.34 -7.97 -29.69
C PRO A 12 23.19 -9.22 -29.96
N ALA A 13 23.41 -9.55 -31.23
CA ALA A 13 24.06 -10.75 -31.69
C ALA A 13 25.37 -11.18 -30.97
N PRO A 14 26.26 -10.30 -30.52
CA PRO A 14 27.47 -10.69 -29.78
C PRO A 14 27.20 -11.25 -28.37
N CYS A 15 26.05 -10.96 -27.73
CA CYS A 15 25.72 -11.50 -26.41
C CYS A 15 25.27 -12.95 -26.42
N PHE A 16 24.84 -13.50 -27.57
CA PHE A 16 24.43 -14.89 -27.68
C PHE A 16 25.56 -15.90 -27.40
N ALA A 17 26.80 -15.51 -27.67
CA ALA A 17 27.97 -16.39 -27.46
C ALA A 17 28.35 -16.52 -25.96
N GLN A 18 28.08 -15.51 -25.12
CA GLN A 18 28.41 -15.55 -23.69
C GLN A 18 27.34 -16.26 -22.85
N VAL A 19 26.06 -16.19 -23.25
CA VAL A 19 24.97 -16.88 -22.52
C VAL A 19 25.02 -18.40 -22.69
N ARG A 20 25.55 -18.91 -23.82
CA ARG A 20 25.72 -20.34 -24.02
C ARG A 20 26.76 -21.00 -23.10
N GLY A 21 27.72 -20.26 -22.58
CA GLY A 21 28.75 -20.77 -21.68
C GLY A 21 28.32 -20.86 -20.20
N ALA A 22 27.33 -20.12 -19.79
CA ALA A 22 26.87 -20.08 -18.39
C ALA A 22 25.68 -21.00 -18.08
N ALA A 23 25.01 -21.54 -19.08
CA ALA A 23 23.80 -22.35 -18.92
C ALA A 23 24.04 -23.86 -18.69
N VAL A 24 25.30 -24.31 -18.57
CA VAL A 24 25.61 -25.75 -18.56
C VAL A 24 25.86 -26.35 -17.17
N SER A 25 25.66 -25.64 -16.07
CA SER A 25 26.03 -26.22 -14.78
C SER A 25 24.93 -26.32 -13.70
N VAL A 26 23.64 -26.25 -14.02
CA VAL A 26 22.58 -26.60 -13.06
C VAL A 26 21.43 -27.31 -13.75
N VAL A 27 21.55 -28.62 -13.95
CA VAL A 27 20.41 -29.51 -14.16
C VAL A 27 20.47 -30.60 -13.08
N PRO A 28 19.50 -30.69 -12.18
CA PRO A 28 19.39 -31.86 -11.30
C PRO A 28 19.00 -33.09 -12.14
N GLN A 29 19.75 -34.16 -11.98
CA GLN A 29 19.41 -35.45 -12.57
C GLN A 29 18.13 -36.00 -11.93
N ILE A 30 17.04 -36.05 -12.66
CA ILE A 30 15.89 -36.88 -12.34
C ILE A 30 16.09 -38.24 -13.00
N ASN A 31 16.26 -39.26 -12.17
CA ASN A 31 16.41 -40.64 -12.56
C ASN A 31 15.03 -41.22 -12.91
N LEU A 32 14.70 -41.44 -14.18
CA LEU A 32 13.52 -42.19 -14.59
C LEU A 32 13.98 -43.46 -15.30
N GLY A 33 13.61 -44.58 -14.73
CA GLY A 33 13.89 -45.92 -15.13
C GLY A 33 13.40 -46.29 -16.54
N ALA A 34 14.08 -47.25 -17.08
CA ALA A 34 14.03 -47.77 -18.44
C ALA A 34 12.64 -48.26 -18.90
N GLY A 35 12.36 -48.02 -20.19
CA GLY A 35 11.30 -48.66 -20.96
C GLY A 35 11.46 -48.33 -22.45
N MET A 36 12.07 -49.26 -23.18
CA MET A 36 12.24 -49.22 -24.65
C MET A 36 10.89 -49.11 -25.37
N ILE A 37 10.85 -48.41 -26.51
CA ILE A 37 10.43 -48.90 -27.85
C ILE A 37 10.68 -47.77 -28.87
N SER A 38 11.52 -48.03 -29.90
CA SER A 38 11.58 -47.30 -31.18
C SER A 38 10.45 -47.75 -32.11
N PRO A 39 10.00 -46.89 -33.03
CA PRO A 39 10.30 -47.15 -34.42
C PRO A 39 10.66 -45.90 -35.25
N SER A 40 11.54 -46.18 -36.18
CA SER A 40 12.01 -45.41 -37.33
C SER A 40 10.94 -45.18 -38.39
N VAL A 41 10.88 -43.99 -39.02
CA VAL A 41 10.34 -43.75 -40.37
C VAL A 41 11.06 -42.54 -41.00
N PRO A 42 11.26 -42.52 -42.34
CA PRO A 42 12.38 -41.87 -43.03
C PRO A 42 12.07 -40.46 -43.57
N LEU A 43 13.17 -39.76 -43.90
CA LEU A 43 13.23 -38.50 -44.66
C LEU A 43 12.65 -38.65 -46.08
N MET A 44 11.91 -37.64 -46.54
CA MET A 44 11.77 -37.29 -47.96
C MET A 44 11.91 -35.79 -48.18
N ASP A 45 12.78 -35.48 -49.15
CA ASP A 45 13.03 -34.16 -49.75
C ASP A 45 11.84 -33.66 -50.57
N GLY A 46 11.74 -32.34 -50.70
CA GLY A 46 11.21 -31.76 -51.92
C GLY A 46 10.31 -30.54 -51.84
N ALA A 47 10.83 -29.45 -52.40
CA ALA A 47 10.18 -28.42 -53.21
C ALA A 47 9.49 -27.21 -52.54
N LEU A 48 10.11 -26.07 -52.74
CA LEU A 48 9.59 -24.69 -52.72
C LEU A 48 8.48 -24.45 -53.75
N LEU A 49 7.39 -23.82 -53.37
CA LEU A 49 6.60 -22.94 -54.23
C LEU A 49 5.85 -21.87 -53.41
N PRO A 50 5.73 -20.64 -53.92
CA PRO A 50 5.08 -19.53 -53.20
C PRO A 50 3.58 -19.49 -53.49
N LEU A 51 2.75 -19.28 -52.49
CA LEU A 51 1.32 -19.00 -52.68
C LEU A 51 0.95 -17.69 -52.00
N SER A 52 0.69 -16.70 -52.86
CA SER A 52 -0.06 -15.52 -52.57
C SER A 52 -1.54 -15.91 -52.40
N MET A 53 -2.20 -15.49 -51.33
CA MET A 53 -3.67 -15.49 -51.25
C MET A 53 -4.20 -14.24 -50.60
N SER A 54 -5.06 -13.61 -51.36
CA SER A 54 -5.89 -12.45 -51.08
C SER A 54 -6.94 -12.73 -49.99
N LEU A 55 -7.24 -11.66 -49.19
CA LEU A 55 -8.34 -11.59 -48.24
C LEU A 55 -9.72 -11.61 -48.93
N PRO A 56 -10.74 -12.17 -48.28
CA PRO A 56 -12.11 -11.66 -48.41
C PRO A 56 -12.62 -11.10 -47.11
N SER A 57 -13.20 -9.89 -47.21
CA SER A 57 -13.99 -9.21 -46.23
C SER A 57 -15.32 -9.91 -45.97
N ALA A 58 -15.68 -10.20 -44.72
CA ALA A 58 -17.03 -10.42 -44.28
C ALA A 58 -17.22 -9.93 -42.85
N PHE A 59 -18.00 -8.86 -42.73
CA PHE A 59 -18.52 -8.38 -41.45
C PHE A 59 -19.60 -9.35 -40.95
N GLY A 60 -19.41 -9.87 -39.75
CA GLY A 60 -20.41 -10.56 -38.97
C GLY A 60 -20.27 -10.16 -37.52
N ALA A 61 -21.25 -9.43 -37.00
CA ALA A 61 -21.30 -9.02 -35.61
C ALA A 61 -21.45 -10.24 -34.69
N ILE A 62 -20.49 -10.45 -33.79
CA ILE A 62 -20.60 -11.39 -32.68
C ILE A 62 -20.49 -10.57 -31.41
N ALA A 63 -21.52 -10.68 -30.53
CA ALA A 63 -21.54 -10.08 -29.21
C ALA A 63 -20.40 -10.61 -28.35
N PRO A 64 -19.78 -9.76 -27.51
CA PRO A 64 -18.70 -10.22 -26.64
C PRO A 64 -19.24 -11.06 -25.49
N ALA A 65 -18.69 -12.26 -25.32
CA ALA A 65 -18.81 -13.04 -24.09
C ALA A 65 -18.06 -12.32 -22.95
N PRO A 66 -18.52 -12.43 -21.69
CA PRO A 66 -17.88 -11.73 -20.58
C PRO A 66 -16.49 -12.31 -20.32
N ALA A 67 -15.50 -11.44 -20.28
CA ALA A 67 -14.13 -11.76 -19.92
C ALA A 67 -14.05 -12.25 -18.47
N ALA A 68 -13.52 -13.44 -18.25
CA ALA A 68 -13.24 -13.98 -16.94
C ALA A 68 -12.19 -13.11 -16.21
N SER A 69 -12.50 -12.74 -14.98
CA SER A 69 -11.61 -12.02 -14.07
C SER A 69 -10.37 -12.87 -13.73
N PRO A 70 -9.14 -12.34 -13.83
CA PRO A 70 -7.91 -13.08 -13.52
C PRO A 70 -7.63 -13.27 -12.01
N PHE A 71 -8.59 -12.97 -11.12
CA PHE A 71 -8.44 -13.04 -9.67
C PHE A 71 -9.42 -14.01 -8.98
N ALA A 72 -9.96 -15.00 -9.69
CA ALA A 72 -10.71 -16.06 -9.03
C ALA A 72 -9.73 -17.09 -8.44
N SER A 73 -9.64 -17.14 -7.12
CA SER A 73 -9.08 -18.29 -6.41
C SER A 73 -9.89 -19.55 -6.75
N PRO A 74 -9.26 -20.71 -6.93
CA PRO A 74 -9.98 -21.93 -7.24
C PRO A 74 -10.85 -22.34 -6.05
N ALA A 75 -12.15 -22.48 -6.29
CA ALA A 75 -13.08 -23.06 -5.34
C ALA A 75 -12.73 -24.54 -5.09
N ALA A 76 -12.65 -24.93 -3.83
CA ALA A 76 -12.46 -26.30 -3.43
C ALA A 76 -13.67 -27.17 -3.85
N PRO A 77 -13.46 -28.45 -4.22
CA PRO A 77 -14.55 -29.33 -4.62
C PRO A 77 -15.44 -29.67 -3.43
N VAL A 78 -16.74 -29.47 -3.60
CA VAL A 78 -17.78 -29.88 -2.65
C VAL A 78 -17.83 -31.41 -2.60
N ALA A 79 -17.47 -31.99 -1.48
CA ALA A 79 -17.68 -33.40 -1.21
C ALA A 79 -19.17 -33.67 -0.92
N ALA A 80 -19.76 -34.63 -1.61
CA ALA A 80 -21.14 -35.07 -1.44
C ALA A 80 -21.36 -35.66 -0.05
N GLN A 81 -22.40 -35.17 0.64
CA GLN A 81 -22.89 -35.73 1.90
C GLN A 81 -23.72 -37.00 1.64
N PRO A 82 -23.58 -38.05 2.44
CA PRO A 82 -24.56 -39.16 2.49
C PRO A 82 -25.78 -38.81 3.35
N ALA A 83 -26.94 -39.28 2.93
CA ALA A 83 -28.25 -39.09 3.54
C ALA A 83 -28.37 -39.66 4.99
N PRO A 84 -29.28 -39.13 5.81
CA PRO A 84 -29.37 -39.48 7.21
C PRO A 84 -30.17 -40.78 7.44
N THR A 85 -29.60 -41.68 8.24
CA THR A 85 -30.33 -42.82 8.83
C THR A 85 -30.81 -42.41 10.20
N ALA A 86 -32.11 -42.53 10.40
CA ALA A 86 -32.77 -42.31 11.67
C ALA A 86 -32.44 -43.42 12.70
N LEU A 87 -32.15 -43.03 13.93
CA LEU A 87 -32.34 -43.92 15.10
C LEU A 87 -32.70 -43.12 16.35
N SER A 88 -33.74 -43.61 16.96
CA SER A 88 -34.53 -43.17 18.10
C SER A 88 -33.81 -42.84 19.40
N ALA A 89 -34.36 -41.83 20.04
CA ALA A 89 -34.65 -41.65 21.48
C ALA A 89 -33.79 -42.35 22.54
N LEU A 90 -33.19 -41.54 23.41
CA LEU A 90 -33.29 -41.73 24.89
C LEU A 90 -32.83 -40.40 25.57
N ASN A 91 -33.80 -39.79 26.26
CA ASN A 91 -33.57 -38.70 27.20
C ASN A 91 -33.21 -39.32 28.57
N PRO A 92 -32.33 -38.75 29.38
CA PRO A 92 -32.81 -38.31 30.68
C PRO A 92 -32.34 -36.87 31.05
N ALA A 93 -33.28 -36.19 31.67
CA ALA A 93 -33.16 -34.90 32.31
C ALA A 93 -32.02 -34.85 33.33
N VAL A 94 -31.15 -33.83 33.22
CA VAL A 94 -30.31 -33.37 34.31
C VAL A 94 -30.63 -31.90 34.56
N ALA A 95 -30.95 -31.64 35.82
CA ALA A 95 -31.45 -30.39 36.36
C ALA A 95 -30.45 -29.24 36.13
N ALA A 96 -30.99 -28.09 35.70
CA ALA A 96 -30.30 -26.83 35.64
C ALA A 96 -30.03 -26.27 37.04
N THR A 97 -28.77 -26.07 37.37
CA THR A 97 -28.34 -25.24 38.50
C THR A 97 -28.16 -23.82 38.00
N PRO A 98 -28.66 -22.77 38.69
CA PRO A 98 -28.54 -21.41 38.22
C PRO A 98 -27.08 -20.92 38.31
N ALA A 99 -26.58 -20.41 37.20
CA ALA A 99 -25.28 -19.73 37.14
C ALA A 99 -25.31 -18.50 38.06
N LYS A 100 -24.40 -18.45 39.01
CA LYS A 100 -24.10 -17.25 39.80
C LYS A 100 -23.64 -16.16 38.86
N THR A 101 -24.37 -15.04 38.89
CA THR A 101 -23.94 -13.74 38.34
C THR A 101 -22.60 -13.37 38.97
N ALA A 102 -21.55 -13.34 38.16
CA ALA A 102 -20.27 -12.80 38.57
C ALA A 102 -20.42 -11.28 38.62
N SER A 103 -20.22 -10.72 39.80
CA SER A 103 -20.07 -9.27 40.02
C SER A 103 -18.84 -8.74 39.25
N PRO A 104 -18.88 -7.49 38.76
CA PRO A 104 -17.74 -6.91 38.10
C PRO A 104 -16.57 -6.79 39.10
N VAL A 105 -15.44 -7.41 38.75
CA VAL A 105 -14.19 -7.22 39.47
C VAL A 105 -13.71 -5.80 39.14
N THR A 106 -13.84 -4.92 40.11
CA THR A 106 -13.23 -3.58 40.10
C THR A 106 -11.71 -3.78 40.14
N ALA A 107 -11.04 -3.64 39.01
CA ALA A 107 -9.60 -3.52 38.97
C ALA A 107 -9.22 -2.20 39.65
N ALA A 108 -8.44 -2.25 40.73
CA ALA A 108 -7.88 -1.09 41.37
C ALA A 108 -6.92 -0.40 40.38
N ALA A 109 -7.33 0.72 39.83
CA ALA A 109 -6.50 1.59 39.03
C ALA A 109 -5.39 2.15 39.94
N VAL A 110 -4.13 1.84 39.63
CA VAL A 110 -2.99 2.58 40.16
C VAL A 110 -2.99 3.93 39.44
N PRO A 111 -3.11 5.07 40.13
CA PRO A 111 -3.10 6.36 39.45
C PRO A 111 -1.70 6.60 38.88
N VAL A 112 -1.54 6.44 37.57
CA VAL A 112 -0.41 7.05 36.87
C VAL A 112 -0.76 8.53 36.79
N GLU A 113 -0.12 9.38 37.58
CA GLU A 113 -0.17 10.83 37.39
C GLU A 113 0.31 11.15 35.98
N VAL A 114 -0.66 11.30 35.08
CA VAL A 114 -0.43 11.88 33.76
C VAL A 114 -0.19 13.36 34.01
N GLN A 115 1.08 13.77 34.12
CA GLN A 115 1.42 15.19 34.11
C GLN A 115 0.79 15.81 32.87
N LYS A 116 -0.26 16.63 33.09
CA LYS A 116 -0.75 17.54 32.06
C LYS A 116 0.40 18.48 31.72
N SER A 117 1.08 18.24 30.60
CA SER A 117 1.99 19.23 30.08
C SER A 117 1.15 20.45 29.73
N ALA A 118 1.55 21.61 30.24
CA ALA A 118 0.97 22.88 29.84
C ALA A 118 1.19 23.04 28.33
N SER A 119 0.20 22.61 27.52
CA SER A 119 0.15 22.95 26.12
C SER A 119 -0.20 24.42 26.00
N ASN A 120 0.61 25.20 25.32
CA ASN A 120 0.22 26.53 24.87
C ASN A 120 -1.09 26.39 24.09
N ALA A 121 -2.18 26.81 24.72
CA ALA A 121 -3.50 26.83 24.11
C ALA A 121 -3.50 27.86 22.98
N MET A 122 -3.21 27.42 21.75
CA MET A 122 -3.35 28.26 20.56
C MET A 122 -4.70 28.10 19.87
N PHE A 123 -5.56 27.16 20.32
CA PHE A 123 -6.86 26.94 19.71
C PHE A 123 -7.96 26.78 20.75
N ASP A 124 -8.98 27.65 20.67
CA ASP A 124 -10.28 27.43 21.30
C ASP A 124 -10.90 26.18 20.64
N GLY A 125 -10.80 25.00 21.28
CA GLY A 125 -11.36 23.75 20.78
C GLY A 125 -10.37 22.63 20.43
N ALA A 126 -9.33 22.40 21.27
CA ALA A 126 -8.51 21.19 21.18
C ALA A 126 -9.39 19.93 21.26
N LEU A 127 -9.19 18.98 20.34
CA LEU A 127 -9.91 17.72 20.26
C LEU A 127 -9.08 16.58 20.86
N ASN A 128 -9.77 15.60 21.47
CA ASN A 128 -9.21 14.29 21.79
C ASN A 128 -9.37 13.38 20.58
N ILE A 129 -8.29 13.05 19.90
CA ILE A 129 -8.31 12.28 18.65
C ILE A 129 -7.64 10.93 18.88
N LEU A 130 -8.40 9.84 18.69
CA LEU A 130 -7.84 8.51 18.57
C LEU A 130 -7.52 8.21 17.10
N ILE A 131 -6.26 7.93 16.78
CA ILE A 131 -5.84 7.39 15.48
C ILE A 131 -5.54 5.91 15.65
N ALA A 132 -6.21 5.07 14.86
CA ALA A 132 -6.05 3.63 14.88
C ALA A 132 -5.49 3.14 13.53
N GLY A 133 -4.28 2.64 13.52
CA GLY A 133 -3.58 2.11 12.34
C GLY A 133 -2.89 0.80 12.64
N SER A 134 -2.57 0.05 11.59
CA SER A 134 -1.79 -1.19 11.73
C SER A 134 -0.28 -0.93 11.71
N GLU A 135 0.16 0.22 11.24
CA GLU A 135 1.56 0.62 11.18
C GLU A 135 1.70 2.15 11.29
N ALA A 136 2.83 2.60 11.82
CA ALA A 136 3.24 4.01 11.87
C ALA A 136 4.76 4.10 12.01
N VAL A 137 5.42 5.01 11.26
CA VAL A 137 6.82 5.35 11.53
C VAL A 137 6.93 6.11 12.86
N PRO A 138 8.05 5.99 13.58
CA PRO A 138 9.22 5.17 13.29
C PRO A 138 9.10 3.74 13.83
N PHE A 139 7.95 3.34 14.35
CA PHE A 139 7.73 2.10 15.09
C PHE A 139 7.72 0.86 14.19
N ILE A 140 6.90 0.89 13.15
CA ILE A 140 6.76 -0.21 12.19
C ILE A 140 6.30 0.32 10.84
N LYS A 141 6.90 -0.17 9.74
CA LYS A 141 6.58 0.26 8.39
C LYS A 141 6.71 -0.89 7.41
N THR A 142 5.67 -1.08 6.60
CA THR A 142 5.66 -1.97 5.43
C THR A 142 5.31 -1.21 4.16
N GLY A 143 4.59 -0.09 4.28
CA GLY A 143 4.13 0.71 3.16
C GLY A 143 3.91 2.18 3.52
N GLY A 144 3.27 2.91 2.60
CA GLY A 144 2.98 4.34 2.78
C GLY A 144 1.94 4.65 3.87
N LEU A 145 1.19 3.64 4.34
CA LEU A 145 0.27 3.79 5.45
C LEU A 145 0.98 4.30 6.70
N ALA A 146 2.16 3.73 7.00
CA ALA A 146 2.95 4.10 8.16
C ALA A 146 3.36 5.58 8.15
N ASP A 147 3.77 6.09 6.99
CA ASP A 147 4.13 7.51 6.82
C ASP A 147 2.94 8.42 7.06
N VAL A 148 1.76 8.04 6.57
CA VAL A 148 0.52 8.83 6.72
C VAL A 148 0.02 8.86 8.16
N VAL A 149 -0.05 7.69 8.81
CA VAL A 149 -0.54 7.58 10.20
C VAL A 149 0.34 8.38 11.15
N ASP A 150 1.65 8.32 10.98
CA ASP A 150 2.59 9.11 11.77
C ASP A 150 2.45 10.61 11.50
N ALA A 151 2.55 11.02 10.22
CA ALA A 151 2.53 12.44 9.86
C ALA A 151 1.22 13.13 10.26
N LEU A 152 0.07 12.44 10.08
CA LEU A 152 -1.22 12.94 10.53
C LEU A 152 -1.27 13.07 12.06
N SER A 153 -0.78 12.05 12.79
CA SER A 153 -0.77 12.07 14.25
C SER A 153 0.09 13.22 14.80
N ARG A 154 1.32 13.37 14.30
CA ARG A 154 2.24 14.43 14.71
C ARG A 154 1.74 15.80 14.29
N GLY A 155 1.23 15.94 13.06
CA GLY A 155 0.70 17.20 12.56
C GLY A 155 -0.47 17.71 13.38
N LEU A 156 -1.44 16.86 13.70
CA LEU A 156 -2.57 17.21 14.56
C LEU A 156 -2.13 17.52 15.99
N SER A 157 -1.17 16.78 16.54
CA SER A 157 -0.60 17.06 17.86
C SER A 157 0.13 18.40 17.90
N ALA A 158 0.91 18.73 16.86
CA ALA A 158 1.59 20.03 16.72
C ALA A 158 0.60 21.22 16.64
N ARG A 159 -0.60 20.97 16.14
CA ARG A 159 -1.70 21.95 16.07
C ARG A 159 -2.50 22.06 17.37
N GLY A 160 -2.10 21.35 18.44
CA GLY A 160 -2.64 21.46 19.79
C GLY A 160 -3.75 20.46 20.14
N HIS A 161 -4.03 19.46 19.29
CA HIS A 161 -4.95 18.37 19.62
C HIS A 161 -4.27 17.34 20.55
N ASP A 162 -5.04 16.70 21.46
CA ASP A 162 -4.54 15.55 22.23
C ASP A 162 -4.72 14.28 21.41
N VAL A 163 -3.65 13.87 20.75
CA VAL A 163 -3.65 12.72 19.83
C VAL A 163 -3.15 11.47 20.53
N THR A 164 -3.95 10.41 20.45
CA THR A 164 -3.60 9.06 20.88
C THR A 164 -3.51 8.16 19.66
N LEU A 165 -2.34 7.62 19.39
CA LEU A 165 -2.09 6.62 18.34
C LEU A 165 -2.10 5.23 18.96
N VAL A 166 -2.96 4.33 18.48
CA VAL A 166 -2.99 2.92 18.89
C VAL A 166 -2.42 2.03 17.81
N LEU A 167 -1.48 1.17 18.18
CA LEU A 167 -0.80 0.21 17.30
C LEU A 167 -0.75 -1.18 17.94
N PRO A 168 -0.81 -2.28 17.13
CA PRO A 168 -0.41 -3.59 17.62
C PRO A 168 1.10 -3.62 17.93
N LYS A 169 1.50 -4.28 19.03
CA LYS A 169 2.93 -4.47 19.35
C LYS A 169 3.49 -5.67 18.60
N TYR A 170 3.94 -5.45 17.38
CA TYR A 170 4.56 -6.50 16.57
C TYR A 170 5.97 -6.87 17.06
N LYS A 171 6.42 -8.10 16.77
CA LYS A 171 7.75 -8.60 17.13
C LYS A 171 8.89 -7.68 16.70
N ASN A 172 8.80 -7.14 15.48
CA ASN A 172 9.85 -6.30 14.89
C ASN A 172 9.60 -4.79 15.07
N LEU A 173 8.70 -4.41 16.00
CA LEU A 173 8.41 -3.02 16.30
C LEU A 173 9.63 -2.36 16.95
N LYS A 174 10.04 -1.19 16.45
CA LYS A 174 11.11 -0.37 16.99
C LYS A 174 10.55 0.58 18.04
N THR A 175 11.23 0.73 19.17
CA THR A 175 10.79 1.68 20.21
C THR A 175 11.15 3.13 19.88
N ALA A 176 12.09 3.35 18.95
CA ALA A 176 12.57 4.68 18.54
C ALA A 176 12.99 5.60 19.71
N GLY A 177 13.55 5.00 20.77
CA GLY A 177 13.94 5.73 21.98
C GLY A 177 12.81 6.08 22.95
N VAL A 178 11.56 5.71 22.63
CA VAL A 178 10.42 5.90 23.52
C VAL A 178 10.45 4.88 24.66
N GLU A 179 10.31 5.38 25.88
CA GLU A 179 10.09 4.53 27.07
C GLU A 179 8.60 4.22 27.18
N PHE A 180 8.25 2.94 26.99
CA PHE A 180 6.87 2.46 27.16
C PHE A 180 6.66 1.90 28.56
N LYS A 181 5.57 2.32 29.21
CA LYS A 181 5.17 1.84 30.55
C LYS A 181 3.87 1.07 30.45
N ASN A 182 3.74 0.00 31.21
CA ASN A 182 2.48 -0.72 31.32
C ASN A 182 1.45 0.15 32.05
N ALA A 183 0.32 0.42 31.40
CA ALA A 183 -0.77 1.25 31.91
C ALA A 183 -2.05 0.45 32.20
N GLY A 184 -1.97 -0.88 32.21
CA GLY A 184 -3.08 -1.76 32.49
C GLY A 184 -3.29 -2.82 31.41
N THR A 185 -4.47 -3.44 31.43
CA THR A 185 -4.84 -4.49 30.48
C THR A 185 -6.22 -4.22 29.91
N VAL A 186 -6.42 -4.67 28.67
CA VAL A 186 -7.74 -4.74 28.04
C VAL A 186 -8.13 -6.18 27.81
N SER A 187 -9.40 -6.49 28.06
CA SER A 187 -9.97 -7.82 27.83
C SER A 187 -11.14 -7.72 26.86
N VAL A 188 -11.08 -8.49 25.77
CA VAL A 188 -12.04 -8.47 24.67
C VAL A 188 -12.61 -9.87 24.47
N PRO A 189 -13.95 -10.03 24.56
CA PRO A 189 -14.58 -11.30 24.16
C PRO A 189 -14.55 -11.43 22.63
N ILE A 190 -13.96 -12.54 22.16
CA ILE A 190 -13.82 -12.88 20.75
C ILE A 190 -13.84 -14.40 20.57
N ALA A 191 -14.51 -14.90 19.55
CA ALA A 191 -14.58 -16.33 19.22
C ALA A 191 -14.94 -17.24 20.43
N GLY A 192 -15.85 -16.78 21.29
CA GLY A 192 -16.32 -17.53 22.47
C GLY A 192 -15.34 -17.58 23.65
N ARG A 193 -14.22 -16.87 23.59
CA ARG A 193 -13.23 -16.74 24.67
C ARG A 193 -12.94 -15.27 24.99
N VAL A 194 -12.20 -15.01 26.05
CA VAL A 194 -11.73 -13.67 26.40
C VAL A 194 -10.24 -13.59 26.13
N GLU A 195 -9.85 -12.72 25.22
CA GLU A 195 -8.45 -12.40 24.93
C GLU A 195 -8.04 -11.13 25.69
N THR A 196 -6.80 -11.11 26.16
CA THR A 196 -6.29 -10.00 26.98
C THR A 196 -4.96 -9.50 26.45
N ALA A 197 -4.84 -8.17 26.28
CA ALA A 197 -3.59 -7.51 25.91
C ALA A 197 -3.13 -6.54 27.02
N ASN A 198 -1.82 -6.41 27.20
CA ASN A 198 -1.25 -5.32 27.98
C ASN A 198 -1.28 -4.02 27.17
N LEU A 199 -1.49 -2.91 27.87
CA LEU A 199 -1.38 -1.57 27.31
C LEU A 199 -0.02 -0.99 27.66
N LEU A 200 0.83 -0.80 26.66
CA LEU A 200 2.12 -0.12 26.83
C LEU A 200 1.98 1.28 26.28
N VAL A 201 2.17 2.29 27.15
CA VAL A 201 1.96 3.70 26.83
C VAL A 201 3.28 4.45 26.88
N GLY A 202 3.54 5.23 25.82
CA GLY A 202 4.69 6.13 25.71
C GLY A 202 4.30 7.43 25.00
N ARG A 203 5.25 8.34 24.83
CA ARG A 203 5.04 9.57 24.03
C ARG A 203 6.14 9.71 22.98
N HIS A 204 5.74 10.06 21.77
CA HIS A 204 6.62 10.36 20.65
C HIS A 204 6.17 11.66 19.97
N GLU A 205 7.04 12.66 19.94
CA GLU A 205 6.78 13.97 19.30
C GLU A 205 5.39 14.57 19.63
N GLY A 206 5.05 14.56 20.92
CA GLY A 206 3.76 15.07 21.41
C GLY A 206 2.61 14.05 21.40
N VAL A 207 2.65 13.06 20.54
CA VAL A 207 1.62 12.02 20.39
C VAL A 207 1.72 10.99 21.51
N ARG A 208 0.60 10.65 22.12
CA ARG A 208 0.50 9.49 23.03
C ARG A 208 0.41 8.23 22.18
N VAL A 209 1.36 7.32 22.34
CA VAL A 209 1.41 6.05 21.64
C VAL A 209 1.02 4.93 22.59
N VAL A 210 0.03 4.16 22.19
CA VAL A 210 -0.47 2.99 22.91
C VAL A 210 -0.20 1.74 22.08
N LEU A 211 0.61 0.85 22.62
CA LEU A 211 0.89 -0.45 22.00
C LEU A 211 0.03 -1.51 22.66
N LEU A 212 -0.72 -2.26 21.86
CA LEU A 212 -1.46 -3.43 22.29
C LEU A 212 -0.54 -4.65 22.26
N GLU A 213 -0.09 -5.09 23.43
CA GLU A 213 0.81 -6.24 23.56
C GLU A 213 0.00 -7.51 23.74
N HIS A 214 -0.05 -8.33 22.71
CA HIS A 214 -0.65 -9.67 22.69
C HIS A 214 0.28 -10.60 21.91
N PRO A 215 1.17 -11.37 22.59
CA PRO A 215 2.24 -12.11 21.93
C PRO A 215 1.73 -13.09 20.87
N GLU A 216 0.65 -13.84 21.14
CA GLU A 216 0.10 -14.80 20.18
C GLU A 216 -0.38 -14.13 18.88
N PHE A 217 -0.99 -12.93 18.97
CA PHE A 217 -1.51 -12.25 17.81
C PHE A 217 -0.45 -11.44 17.05
N TYR A 218 0.49 -10.81 17.76
CA TYR A 218 1.33 -9.78 17.14
C TYR A 218 2.84 -10.08 17.17
N GLU A 219 3.35 -10.91 18.09
CA GLU A 219 4.78 -11.21 18.15
C GLU A 219 5.14 -12.41 17.27
N ARG A 220 4.90 -12.32 15.97
CA ARG A 220 5.12 -13.36 14.96
C ARG A 220 6.30 -13.07 14.06
N GLU A 221 6.89 -14.13 13.48
CA GLU A 221 7.82 -14.00 12.36
C GLU A 221 7.07 -13.58 11.08
N GLY A 222 7.80 -13.06 10.09
CA GLY A 222 7.24 -12.68 8.79
C GLY A 222 6.63 -11.27 8.72
N GLY A 223 6.59 -10.53 9.84
CA GLY A 223 6.14 -9.13 9.87
C GLY A 223 4.66 -8.94 10.24
N PRO A 224 4.15 -7.68 10.13
CA PRO A 224 2.84 -7.29 10.65
C PRO A 224 1.66 -8.06 10.06
N TYR A 225 1.77 -8.44 8.80
CA TYR A 225 0.68 -9.06 8.04
C TYR A 225 0.90 -10.54 7.77
N ALA A 226 1.97 -11.13 8.31
CA ALA A 226 2.26 -12.54 8.15
C ALA A 226 1.08 -13.41 8.63
N ALA A 227 0.69 -14.35 7.80
CA ALA A 227 -0.30 -15.34 8.15
C ALA A 227 0.23 -16.27 9.25
N LYS A 228 -0.66 -16.82 10.08
CA LYS A 228 -0.25 -17.70 11.19
C LYS A 228 0.47 -18.95 10.67
N HIS A 229 0.02 -19.50 9.55
CA HIS A 229 0.65 -20.65 8.93
C HIS A 229 2.08 -20.37 8.44
N GLU A 230 2.34 -19.19 7.88
CA GLU A 230 3.68 -18.77 7.44
C GLU A 230 4.63 -18.66 8.64
N ALA A 231 4.15 -18.09 9.75
CA ALA A 231 4.93 -17.98 10.99
C ALA A 231 5.27 -19.34 11.61
N LEU A 232 4.45 -20.36 11.33
CA LEU A 232 4.67 -21.74 11.76
C LEU A 232 5.46 -22.58 10.75
N GLY A 233 5.84 -22.01 9.60
CA GLY A 233 6.54 -22.69 8.51
C GLY A 233 5.68 -23.72 7.76
N LEU A 234 4.36 -23.58 7.83
CA LEU A 234 3.41 -24.47 7.18
C LEU A 234 3.06 -23.97 5.77
N SER A 235 2.76 -24.89 4.87
CA SER A 235 2.23 -24.53 3.55
C SER A 235 0.77 -24.04 3.64
N ALA A 236 0.31 -23.30 2.62
CA ALA A 236 -1.08 -22.85 2.54
C ALA A 236 -2.11 -24.01 2.58
N TYR A 237 -1.72 -25.21 2.14
CA TYR A 237 -2.57 -26.42 2.22
C TYR A 237 -2.73 -26.92 3.67
N GLU A 238 -1.65 -26.83 4.47
CA GLU A 238 -1.67 -27.20 5.90
C GLU A 238 -2.32 -26.10 6.75
N ALA A 239 -2.55 -24.92 6.18
CA ALA A 239 -3.07 -23.74 6.83
C ALA A 239 -4.59 -23.72 7.02
N ALA A 240 -5.32 -24.70 6.49
CA ALA A 240 -6.79 -24.70 6.54
C ALA A 240 -7.31 -24.57 8.00
N GLY A 241 -7.90 -23.41 8.31
CA GLY A 241 -8.44 -23.09 9.63
C GLY A 241 -7.41 -22.65 10.68
N ILE A 242 -6.14 -22.42 10.29
CA ILE A 242 -5.09 -21.96 11.21
C ILE A 242 -4.95 -20.44 11.18
N ASP A 243 -5.22 -19.80 10.03
CA ASP A 243 -5.12 -18.35 9.89
C ASP A 243 -6.19 -17.65 10.72
N ASP A 244 -5.76 -16.61 11.42
CA ASP A 244 -6.53 -15.88 12.42
C ASP A 244 -6.52 -14.35 12.19
N ALA A 245 -6.26 -13.91 10.98
CA ALA A 245 -6.23 -12.48 10.66
C ALA A 245 -7.58 -11.80 10.94
N ASP A 246 -8.68 -12.55 10.80
CA ASP A 246 -10.03 -12.11 11.16
C ASP A 246 -10.15 -11.85 12.68
N GLU A 247 -9.74 -12.79 13.52
CA GLU A 247 -9.78 -12.62 14.97
C GLU A 247 -8.77 -11.57 15.44
N ARG A 248 -7.56 -11.59 14.91
CA ARG A 248 -6.46 -10.68 15.26
C ARG A 248 -6.81 -9.22 15.06
N PHE A 249 -7.34 -8.85 13.89
CA PHE A 249 -7.72 -7.46 13.59
C PHE A 249 -9.12 -7.11 14.10
N GLY A 250 -10.01 -8.09 14.29
CA GLY A 250 -11.24 -7.92 15.06
C GLY A 250 -10.95 -7.59 16.53
N PHE A 251 -10.02 -8.32 17.16
CA PHE A 251 -9.51 -8.03 18.50
C PHE A 251 -8.88 -6.62 18.55
N TYR A 252 -7.99 -6.28 17.60
CA TYR A 252 -7.35 -4.97 17.51
C TYR A 252 -8.37 -3.83 17.53
N ALA A 253 -9.37 -3.89 16.66
CA ALA A 253 -10.37 -2.84 16.53
C ALA A 253 -11.16 -2.62 17.83
N ARG A 254 -11.52 -3.71 18.53
CA ARG A 254 -12.25 -3.63 19.79
C ARG A 254 -11.35 -3.25 20.96
N ALA A 255 -10.13 -3.79 21.02
CA ALA A 255 -9.15 -3.48 22.06
C ALA A 255 -8.70 -2.00 22.00
N ALA A 256 -8.65 -1.39 20.82
CA ALA A 256 -8.38 0.03 20.67
C ALA A 256 -9.45 0.91 21.37
N LEU A 257 -10.72 0.53 21.30
CA LEU A 257 -11.82 1.21 22.02
C LEU A 257 -11.74 0.99 23.53
N GLU A 258 -11.53 -0.25 23.97
CA GLU A 258 -11.39 -0.56 25.40
C GLU A 258 -10.14 0.09 26.02
N ALA A 259 -9.06 0.26 25.25
CA ALA A 259 -7.88 0.98 25.70
C ALA A 259 -8.21 2.43 26.07
N MET A 260 -9.08 3.11 25.32
CA MET A 260 -9.52 4.47 25.67
C MET A 260 -10.25 4.52 26.98
N ARG A 261 -11.06 3.50 27.28
CA ARG A 261 -11.76 3.38 28.56
C ARG A 261 -10.80 3.13 29.73
N VAL A 262 -9.85 2.21 29.57
CA VAL A 262 -8.84 1.92 30.61
C VAL A 262 -7.98 3.12 30.91
N LEU A 263 -7.65 3.92 29.90
CA LEU A 263 -6.84 5.12 30.02
C LEU A 263 -7.67 6.37 30.43
N ASP A 264 -9.00 6.23 30.58
CA ASP A 264 -9.93 7.33 30.85
C ASP A 264 -9.79 8.50 29.84
N ILE A 265 -9.62 8.17 28.56
CA ILE A 265 -9.51 9.12 27.45
C ILE A 265 -10.77 9.03 26.60
N LYS A 266 -11.66 10.01 26.74
CA LYS A 266 -12.89 10.09 25.94
C LYS A 266 -12.59 10.75 24.60
N PRO A 267 -12.57 10.01 23.45
CA PRO A 267 -12.26 10.60 22.17
C PRO A 267 -13.44 11.39 21.59
N ASP A 268 -13.18 12.58 21.06
CA ASP A 268 -14.14 13.32 20.23
C ASP A 268 -14.21 12.70 18.84
N ILE A 269 -13.05 12.34 18.30
CA ILE A 269 -12.90 11.71 16.98
C ILE A 269 -12.11 10.41 17.13
N ILE A 270 -12.59 9.35 16.45
CA ILE A 270 -11.83 8.15 16.20
C ILE A 270 -11.60 8.03 14.69
N HIS A 271 -10.32 8.06 14.30
CA HIS A 271 -9.93 7.94 12.91
C HIS A 271 -9.27 6.58 12.64
N ALA A 272 -9.99 5.72 11.98
CA ALA A 272 -9.55 4.38 11.60
C ALA A 272 -8.87 4.39 10.22
N HIS A 273 -7.78 3.64 10.07
CA HIS A 273 -7.01 3.57 8.83
C HIS A 273 -6.99 2.15 8.27
N ASP A 274 -7.47 2.00 7.03
CA ASP A 274 -7.57 0.75 6.27
C ASP A 274 -8.39 -0.35 6.97
N TRP A 275 -8.46 -1.53 6.33
CA TRP A 275 -9.30 -2.64 6.76
C TRP A 275 -8.97 -3.17 8.16
N HIS A 276 -7.73 -3.02 8.60
CA HIS A 276 -7.28 -3.47 9.92
C HIS A 276 -7.99 -2.78 11.08
N ALA A 277 -8.39 -1.53 10.88
CA ALA A 277 -9.11 -0.72 11.84
C ALA A 277 -10.58 -0.49 11.45
N ALA A 278 -11.01 -0.94 10.27
CA ALA A 278 -12.32 -0.62 9.70
C ALA A 278 -13.52 -1.11 10.53
N LEU A 279 -13.34 -2.08 11.43
CA LEU A 279 -14.40 -2.52 12.34
C LEU A 279 -14.64 -1.57 13.52
N ILE A 280 -13.78 -0.59 13.78
CA ILE A 280 -13.97 0.36 14.88
C ILE A 280 -15.31 1.11 14.74
N PRO A 281 -15.65 1.73 13.59
CA PRO A 281 -16.96 2.32 13.38
C PRO A 281 -18.11 1.34 13.60
N SER A 282 -17.96 0.10 13.14
CA SER A 282 -18.99 -0.94 13.28
C SER A 282 -19.21 -1.33 14.75
N PHE A 283 -18.17 -1.43 15.55
CA PHE A 283 -18.31 -1.63 16.98
C PHE A 283 -19.01 -0.45 17.68
N LEU A 284 -18.70 0.78 17.31
CA LEU A 284 -19.37 1.97 17.85
C LEU A 284 -20.88 1.97 17.55
N LYS A 285 -21.28 1.56 16.34
CA LYS A 285 -22.70 1.52 15.92
C LYS A 285 -23.46 0.27 16.41
N SER A 286 -22.76 -0.74 16.93
CA SER A 286 -23.38 -1.99 17.42
C SER A 286 -23.14 -2.22 18.91
N VAL A 287 -21.99 -2.75 19.28
CA VAL A 287 -21.65 -3.15 20.67
C VAL A 287 -21.67 -1.98 21.63
N TYR A 288 -21.18 -0.81 21.19
CA TYR A 288 -21.08 0.42 22.01
C TYR A 288 -22.19 1.45 21.71
N LYS A 289 -23.22 1.09 20.93
CA LYS A 289 -24.28 2.02 20.51
C LYS A 289 -24.94 2.78 21.66
N ASN A 290 -25.13 2.12 22.82
CA ASN A 290 -25.80 2.71 23.98
C ASN A 290 -24.81 3.02 25.12
N ASP A 291 -23.53 3.01 24.82
CA ASP A 291 -22.49 3.27 25.81
C ASP A 291 -22.25 4.77 25.95
N SER A 292 -22.49 5.31 27.15
CA SER A 292 -22.35 6.74 27.44
C SER A 292 -20.92 7.24 27.30
N PHE A 293 -19.92 6.36 27.36
CA PHE A 293 -18.52 6.75 27.17
C PHE A 293 -18.25 7.23 25.74
N PHE A 294 -18.88 6.59 24.74
CA PHE A 294 -18.71 6.92 23.32
C PHE A 294 -19.90 7.66 22.69
N ALA A 295 -20.86 8.14 23.51
CA ALA A 295 -22.12 8.71 23.00
C ALA A 295 -21.94 9.88 22.02
N ASP A 296 -20.93 10.73 22.27
CA ASP A 296 -20.63 11.93 21.47
C ASP A 296 -19.51 11.71 20.45
N THR A 297 -18.85 10.53 20.49
CA THR A 297 -17.71 10.20 19.64
C THR A 297 -18.14 10.05 18.17
N LYS A 298 -17.39 10.67 17.27
CA LYS A 298 -17.55 10.53 15.81
C LYS A 298 -16.43 9.69 15.23
N SER A 299 -16.73 8.98 14.14
CA SER A 299 -15.79 8.10 13.48
C SER A 299 -15.49 8.52 12.04
N ALA A 300 -14.22 8.48 11.68
CA ALA A 300 -13.74 8.61 10.31
C ALA A 300 -13.00 7.32 9.91
N LEU A 301 -13.12 6.92 8.63
CA LEU A 301 -12.35 5.83 8.04
C LEU A 301 -11.61 6.34 6.82
N THR A 302 -10.27 6.20 6.81
CA THR A 302 -9.46 6.46 5.61
C THR A 302 -9.13 5.16 4.90
N ILE A 303 -9.47 5.08 3.60
CA ILE A 303 -9.10 4.00 2.69
C ILE A 303 -7.79 4.38 2.00
N HIS A 304 -6.69 3.71 2.37
CA HIS A 304 -5.39 3.92 1.71
C HIS A 304 -5.25 3.08 0.45
N ASN A 305 -5.78 1.85 0.47
CA ASN A 305 -5.80 0.99 -0.70
C ASN A 305 -6.99 0.01 -0.65
N ILE A 306 -8.01 0.27 -1.46
CA ILE A 306 -9.23 -0.54 -1.52
C ILE A 306 -9.00 -1.99 -1.99
N ALA A 307 -7.83 -2.30 -2.55
CA ALA A 307 -7.48 -3.67 -2.92
C ALA A 307 -7.38 -4.61 -1.70
N PHE A 308 -7.13 -4.05 -0.53
CA PHE A 308 -7.04 -4.80 0.72
C PHE A 308 -8.28 -4.52 1.56
N GLN A 309 -9.13 -5.53 1.76
CA GLN A 309 -10.47 -5.34 2.29
C GLN A 309 -10.73 -6.05 3.62
N GLY A 310 -9.86 -6.96 4.06
CA GLY A 310 -10.15 -7.82 5.20
C GLY A 310 -11.38 -8.70 4.90
N ALA A 311 -11.29 -9.50 3.84
CA ALA A 311 -12.32 -10.42 3.41
C ALA A 311 -12.08 -11.82 4.00
N PHE A 312 -13.08 -12.35 4.70
CA PHE A 312 -13.00 -13.60 5.46
C PHE A 312 -14.26 -14.46 5.28
N ALA A 313 -14.27 -15.65 5.87
CA ALA A 313 -15.48 -16.48 5.92
C ALA A 313 -16.62 -15.76 6.67
N LEU A 314 -17.86 -15.94 6.23
CA LEU A 314 -19.02 -15.25 6.83
C LEU A 314 -19.19 -15.54 8.33
N ALA A 315 -18.84 -16.77 8.75
CA ALA A 315 -18.85 -17.19 10.16
C ALA A 315 -17.97 -16.32 11.09
N THR A 316 -17.03 -15.54 10.54
CA THR A 316 -16.25 -14.54 11.28
C THR A 316 -17.13 -13.53 12.00
N ALA A 317 -18.30 -13.18 11.45
CA ALA A 317 -19.24 -12.25 12.08
C ALA A 317 -19.61 -12.72 13.50
N GLY A 318 -19.98 -13.99 13.66
CA GLY A 318 -20.32 -14.59 14.96
C GLY A 318 -19.15 -14.61 15.95
N LYS A 319 -17.91 -14.80 15.47
CA LYS A 319 -16.70 -14.72 16.32
C LYS A 319 -16.53 -13.35 16.96
N LEU A 320 -16.95 -12.29 16.27
CA LEU A 320 -16.79 -10.90 16.67
C LEU A 320 -18.01 -10.31 17.38
N GLY A 321 -19.11 -11.08 17.46
CA GLY A 321 -20.36 -10.64 18.06
C GLY A 321 -21.23 -9.77 17.14
N PHE A 322 -21.04 -9.88 15.82
CA PHE A 322 -21.92 -9.26 14.82
C PHE A 322 -22.90 -10.25 14.24
N ASP A 323 -24.05 -9.77 13.80
CA ASP A 323 -24.93 -10.51 12.90
C ASP A 323 -24.24 -10.71 11.55
N GLU A 324 -24.42 -11.88 10.92
CA GLU A 324 -23.81 -12.17 9.61
C GLU A 324 -24.19 -11.12 8.56
N ALA A 325 -25.43 -10.64 8.52
CA ALA A 325 -25.88 -9.63 7.59
C ALA A 325 -25.08 -8.32 7.67
N HIS A 326 -24.57 -7.98 8.87
CA HIS A 326 -23.80 -6.76 9.09
C HIS A 326 -22.45 -6.78 8.34
N LEU A 327 -21.73 -7.90 8.42
CA LEU A 327 -20.44 -8.05 7.77
C LEU A 327 -20.53 -8.63 6.35
N ASN A 328 -21.70 -9.18 5.97
CA ASN A 328 -21.86 -9.85 4.67
C ASN A 328 -21.62 -8.91 3.49
N HIS A 329 -20.71 -9.34 2.63
CA HIS A 329 -20.49 -8.78 1.32
C HIS A 329 -20.21 -9.92 0.35
N ARG A 330 -21.13 -10.13 -0.61
CA ARG A 330 -20.99 -11.17 -1.65
C ARG A 330 -20.74 -12.58 -1.08
N GLY A 331 -21.33 -12.91 0.08
CA GLY A 331 -21.26 -14.24 0.71
C GLY A 331 -20.10 -14.44 1.68
N GLY A 332 -19.26 -13.44 1.91
CA GLY A 332 -18.19 -13.42 2.90
C GLY A 332 -18.32 -12.26 3.89
N ALA A 333 -17.59 -12.31 4.99
CA ALA A 333 -17.40 -11.15 5.87
C ALA A 333 -16.36 -10.22 5.26
N ASN A 334 -16.65 -8.90 5.26
CA ASN A 334 -15.74 -7.90 4.71
C ASN A 334 -15.66 -6.69 5.64
N TYR A 335 -14.49 -6.48 6.24
CA TYR A 335 -14.26 -5.43 7.24
C TYR A 335 -14.30 -4.04 6.65
N MET A 336 -13.68 -3.86 5.47
CA MET A 336 -13.70 -2.57 4.77
C MET A 336 -15.13 -2.15 4.42
N LYS A 337 -15.96 -3.10 3.91
CA LYS A 337 -17.38 -2.83 3.64
C LYS A 337 -18.13 -2.38 4.90
N ALA A 338 -17.93 -3.06 6.03
CA ALA A 338 -18.57 -2.71 7.28
C ALA A 338 -18.15 -1.30 7.73
N GLY A 339 -16.86 -1.01 7.73
CA GLY A 339 -16.34 0.32 8.06
C GLY A 339 -16.86 1.41 7.12
N ILE A 340 -16.91 1.17 5.80
CA ILE A 340 -17.51 2.10 4.84
C ILE A 340 -18.98 2.36 5.18
N THR A 341 -19.72 1.36 5.58
CA THR A 341 -21.16 1.50 5.89
C THR A 341 -21.37 2.29 7.18
N ASP A 342 -20.56 2.07 8.21
CA ASP A 342 -20.84 2.52 9.58
C ASP A 342 -20.08 3.78 9.99
N ALA A 343 -18.96 4.13 9.35
CA ALA A 343 -18.22 5.35 9.67
C ALA A 343 -19.06 6.60 9.43
N ASP A 344 -18.96 7.60 10.30
CA ASP A 344 -19.65 8.89 10.11
C ASP A 344 -19.07 9.65 8.91
N ALA A 345 -17.75 9.50 8.63
CA ALA A 345 -17.13 9.95 7.38
C ALA A 345 -16.22 8.88 6.78
N VAL A 346 -16.14 8.84 5.44
CA VAL A 346 -15.15 8.04 4.73
C VAL A 346 -14.29 8.94 3.88
N THR A 347 -12.98 8.79 4.04
CA THR A 347 -12.00 9.49 3.22
C THR A 347 -11.13 8.50 2.45
N THR A 348 -10.44 9.00 1.44
CA THR A 348 -9.35 8.31 0.76
C THR A 348 -8.26 9.31 0.40
N VAL A 349 -7.16 8.82 -0.14
CA VAL A 349 -5.89 9.54 -0.19
C VAL A 349 -5.68 10.37 -1.48
N SER A 350 -6.74 10.61 -2.25
CA SER A 350 -6.72 11.58 -3.35
C SER A 350 -8.15 11.86 -3.87
N PRO A 351 -8.46 13.08 -4.35
CA PRO A 351 -9.74 13.41 -4.96
C PRO A 351 -10.06 12.56 -6.20
N ASN A 352 -9.08 12.35 -7.07
CA ASN A 352 -9.29 11.51 -8.25
C ASN A 352 -9.50 10.04 -7.87
N TYR A 353 -8.76 9.53 -6.88
CA TYR A 353 -8.97 8.17 -6.39
C TYR A 353 -10.34 7.99 -5.74
N ALA A 354 -10.83 8.99 -4.98
CA ALA A 354 -12.19 8.99 -4.44
C ALA A 354 -13.23 8.83 -5.55
N ARG A 355 -13.07 9.57 -6.66
CA ARG A 355 -13.94 9.44 -7.82
C ARG A 355 -13.80 8.07 -8.50
N GLU A 356 -12.57 7.59 -8.73
CA GLU A 356 -12.31 6.31 -9.37
C GLU A 356 -12.96 5.14 -8.63
N ILE A 357 -12.83 5.06 -7.29
CA ILE A 357 -13.39 3.95 -6.50
C ILE A 357 -14.92 4.02 -6.35
N VAL A 358 -15.54 5.20 -6.53
CA VAL A 358 -17.00 5.36 -6.50
C VAL A 358 -17.63 5.10 -7.87
N GLU A 359 -17.02 5.61 -8.95
CA GLU A 359 -17.62 5.60 -10.28
C GLU A 359 -17.26 4.36 -11.09
N ASN A 360 -16.05 3.80 -10.91
CA ASN A 360 -15.52 2.73 -11.74
C ASN A 360 -15.46 1.40 -10.99
N VAL A 361 -16.23 0.41 -11.44
CA VAL A 361 -16.32 -0.95 -10.86
C VAL A 361 -14.94 -1.63 -10.76
N LEU A 362 -14.05 -1.41 -11.75
CA LEU A 362 -12.72 -2.01 -11.75
C LEU A 362 -11.83 -1.45 -10.63
N PHE A 363 -11.95 -0.15 -10.33
CA PHE A 363 -11.21 0.48 -9.24
C PHE A 363 -11.85 0.25 -7.87
N ALA A 364 -13.19 0.12 -7.81
CA ALA A 364 -13.92 -0.17 -6.58
C ALA A 364 -13.66 -1.58 -6.02
N MET A 365 -13.15 -2.50 -6.85
CA MET A 365 -12.85 -3.89 -6.49
C MET A 365 -13.98 -4.60 -5.75
N GLY A 366 -15.23 -4.32 -6.16
CA GLY A 366 -16.43 -4.92 -5.61
C GLY A 366 -17.11 -4.13 -4.49
N LEU A 367 -16.56 -3.00 -4.07
CA LEU A 367 -17.12 -2.13 -3.02
C LEU A 367 -17.85 -0.90 -3.58
N GLU A 368 -18.18 -0.89 -4.88
CA GLU A 368 -18.86 0.23 -5.54
C GLU A 368 -20.23 0.55 -4.94
N GLU A 369 -20.98 -0.46 -4.52
CA GLU A 369 -22.31 -0.29 -3.94
C GLU A 369 -22.27 0.38 -2.56
N PRO A 370 -21.52 -0.11 -1.55
CA PRO A 370 -21.43 0.57 -0.27
C PRO A 370 -20.81 1.97 -0.37
N LEU A 371 -19.88 2.23 -1.31
CA LEU A 371 -19.31 3.55 -1.53
C LEU A 371 -20.33 4.53 -2.08
N ARG A 372 -21.13 4.13 -3.09
CA ARG A 372 -22.19 4.97 -3.68
C ARG A 372 -23.36 5.20 -2.74
N ALA A 373 -23.63 4.27 -1.84
CA ALA A 373 -24.72 4.39 -0.88
C ALA A 373 -24.47 5.42 0.22
N ARG A 374 -23.27 5.97 0.32
CA ARG A 374 -22.91 6.96 1.34
C ARG A 374 -23.54 8.33 0.98
N PRO A 375 -24.38 8.90 1.89
CA PRO A 375 -24.99 10.22 1.64
C PRO A 375 -23.95 11.34 1.50
N GLU A 376 -22.89 11.30 2.31
CA GLU A 376 -21.81 12.31 2.32
C GLU A 376 -20.75 12.04 1.24
N GLY A 377 -20.86 10.94 0.50
CA GLY A 377 -19.86 10.49 -0.46
C GLY A 377 -18.55 10.04 0.18
N VAL A 378 -17.48 10.08 -0.62
CA VAL A 378 -16.10 9.78 -0.19
C VAL A 378 -15.24 11.01 -0.46
N GLN A 379 -14.61 11.56 0.58
CA GLN A 379 -13.74 12.72 0.44
C GLN A 379 -12.31 12.28 0.14
N GLY A 380 -11.70 12.79 -0.95
CA GLY A 380 -10.28 12.59 -1.25
C GLY A 380 -9.42 13.67 -0.59
N ILE A 381 -8.43 13.27 0.21
CA ILE A 381 -7.45 14.16 0.84
C ILE A 381 -6.06 13.65 0.46
N ILE A 382 -5.28 14.44 -0.26
CA ILE A 382 -3.94 14.04 -0.74
C ILE A 382 -2.98 13.93 0.45
N ASN A 383 -2.13 12.91 0.46
CA ASN A 383 -1.06 12.80 1.45
C ASN A 383 0.06 13.79 1.16
N GLY A 384 0.62 14.39 2.21
CA GLY A 384 1.84 15.16 2.13
C GLY A 384 3.11 14.29 2.26
N ILE A 385 4.26 14.94 2.10
CA ILE A 385 5.58 14.41 2.49
C ILE A 385 6.14 15.24 3.63
N ASP A 386 7.07 14.67 4.40
CA ASP A 386 7.81 15.42 5.42
C ASP A 386 8.88 16.29 4.74
N PRO A 387 8.74 17.64 4.72
CA PRO A 387 9.65 18.53 4.02
C PRO A 387 11.03 18.66 4.69
N VAL A 388 11.18 18.23 5.94
CA VAL A 388 12.45 18.20 6.65
C VAL A 388 13.21 16.92 6.31
N MET A 389 12.50 15.80 6.33
CA MET A 389 13.05 14.49 5.98
C MET A 389 13.45 14.39 4.51
N TYR A 390 12.65 14.99 3.62
CA TYR A 390 12.86 14.98 2.17
C TYR A 390 13.29 16.36 1.66
N ASP A 391 14.45 16.84 2.13
CA ASP A 391 15.04 18.10 1.69
C ASP A 391 16.42 17.88 1.08
N PRO A 392 16.60 18.09 -0.25
CA PRO A 392 17.91 17.92 -0.88
C PRO A 392 18.99 18.87 -0.34
N ALA A 393 18.61 19.95 0.37
CA ALA A 393 19.57 20.85 1.01
C ALA A 393 20.22 20.27 2.27
N THR A 394 19.57 19.30 2.93
CA THR A 394 20.01 18.77 4.24
C THR A 394 20.06 17.26 4.32
N ASP A 395 19.59 16.53 3.28
CA ASP A 395 19.49 15.07 3.29
C ASP A 395 20.88 14.40 3.39
N PRO A 396 21.18 13.68 4.48
CA PRO A 396 22.49 13.05 4.68
C PRO A 396 22.75 11.84 3.77
N ASP A 397 21.72 11.32 3.09
CA ASP A 397 21.80 10.10 2.28
C ASP A 397 22.10 10.39 0.79
N ILE A 398 22.36 11.67 0.41
CA ILE A 398 22.76 12.07 -0.94
C ILE A 398 24.23 12.48 -1.00
N ALA A 399 24.82 12.43 -2.20
CA ALA A 399 26.25 12.69 -2.37
C ALA A 399 26.62 14.17 -2.28
N ARG A 400 25.75 15.07 -2.74
CA ARG A 400 25.89 16.52 -2.67
C ARG A 400 24.54 17.16 -2.35
N HIS A 401 24.51 18.00 -1.34
CA HIS A 401 23.36 18.83 -1.02
C HIS A 401 23.17 19.93 -2.07
N TYR A 402 21.92 20.33 -2.31
CA TYR A 402 21.56 21.40 -3.24
C TYR A 402 20.20 22.01 -2.91
N GLY A 403 20.02 23.26 -3.32
CA GLY A 403 18.73 23.95 -3.34
C GLY A 403 18.25 24.19 -4.77
N ILE A 404 17.24 25.05 -4.92
CA ILE A 404 16.69 25.41 -6.24
C ILE A 404 17.73 26.14 -7.08
N GLU A 405 18.56 26.99 -6.48
CA GLU A 405 19.49 27.87 -7.20
C GLU A 405 20.71 27.11 -7.74
N ASP A 406 21.14 26.03 -7.13
CA ASP A 406 22.27 25.20 -7.55
C ASP A 406 21.86 23.76 -7.90
N VAL A 407 20.57 23.57 -8.27
CA VAL A 407 20.01 22.24 -8.59
C VAL A 407 20.73 21.54 -9.74
N ALA A 408 21.21 22.28 -10.73
CA ALA A 408 21.91 21.69 -11.89
C ALA A 408 23.21 20.99 -11.45
N GLU A 409 24.07 21.71 -10.69
CA GLU A 409 25.33 21.19 -10.20
C GLU A 409 25.14 20.11 -9.13
N GLY A 410 24.14 20.31 -8.26
CA GLY A 410 23.78 19.33 -7.23
C GLY A 410 23.36 18.00 -7.83
N LYS A 411 22.44 18.03 -8.78
CA LYS A 411 21.97 16.81 -9.47
C LYS A 411 23.05 16.16 -10.32
N ALA A 412 23.91 16.93 -10.99
CA ALA A 412 25.03 16.38 -11.75
C ALA A 412 26.00 15.58 -10.86
N ALA A 413 26.33 16.09 -9.67
CA ALA A 413 27.18 15.38 -8.72
C ALA A 413 26.51 14.09 -8.19
N ASN A 414 25.22 14.16 -7.84
CA ASN A 414 24.45 12.99 -7.39
C ASN A 414 24.26 11.95 -8.50
N LYS A 415 24.08 12.41 -9.76
CA LYS A 415 24.00 11.54 -10.93
C LYS A 415 25.30 10.74 -11.11
N ALA A 416 26.45 11.41 -11.09
CA ALA A 416 27.75 10.74 -11.19
C ALA A 416 27.95 9.72 -10.06
N ALA A 417 27.56 10.05 -8.83
CA ALA A 417 27.62 9.12 -7.69
C ALA A 417 26.73 7.89 -7.87
N LEU A 418 25.49 8.06 -8.37
CA LEU A 418 24.59 6.94 -8.62
C LEU A 418 25.07 6.08 -9.80
N GLN A 419 25.55 6.72 -10.89
CA GLN A 419 26.13 6.03 -12.04
C GLN A 419 27.30 5.14 -11.59
N ALA A 420 28.23 5.68 -10.82
CA ALA A 420 29.36 4.91 -10.25
C ALA A 420 28.89 3.76 -9.35
N LYS A 421 27.92 4.02 -8.47
CA LYS A 421 27.36 3.00 -7.55
C LYS A 421 26.73 1.82 -8.28
N LEU A 422 26.10 2.07 -9.43
CA LEU A 422 25.38 1.06 -10.20
C LEU A 422 26.17 0.47 -11.38
N GLY A 423 27.42 0.90 -11.60
CA GLY A 423 28.23 0.49 -12.75
C GLY A 423 27.70 0.99 -14.10
N LEU A 424 27.02 2.12 -14.10
CA LEU A 424 26.62 2.82 -15.30
C LEU A 424 27.78 3.67 -15.83
N ASP A 425 27.78 3.96 -17.14
CA ASP A 425 28.74 4.89 -17.73
C ASP A 425 28.53 6.29 -17.12
N ILE A 426 29.63 6.95 -16.71
CA ILE A 426 29.54 8.27 -16.10
C ILE A 426 29.45 9.32 -17.22
N GLU A 427 28.22 9.71 -17.52
CA GLU A 427 27.90 10.66 -18.60
C GLU A 427 26.95 11.76 -18.07
N PRO A 428 27.44 12.97 -17.82
CA PRO A 428 26.65 14.06 -17.22
C PRO A 428 25.41 14.45 -18.04
N GLU A 429 25.54 14.47 -19.36
CA GLU A 429 24.51 14.94 -20.30
C GLU A 429 23.52 13.85 -20.71
N THR A 430 23.72 12.62 -20.26
CA THR A 430 22.81 11.52 -20.55
C THR A 430 21.58 11.58 -19.62
N PRO A 431 20.35 11.59 -20.15
CA PRO A 431 19.15 11.55 -19.31
C PRO A 431 19.07 10.26 -18.51
N LEU A 432 18.94 10.39 -17.19
CA LEU A 432 18.85 9.28 -16.24
C LEU A 432 17.41 9.10 -15.79
N PHE A 433 16.86 7.94 -16.13
CA PHE A 433 15.54 7.49 -15.71
C PHE A 433 15.67 6.58 -14.50
N VAL A 434 14.80 6.75 -13.50
CA VAL A 434 14.78 5.87 -12.32
C VAL A 434 13.41 5.24 -12.10
N VAL A 435 13.43 4.06 -11.47
CA VAL A 435 12.27 3.37 -10.90
C VAL A 435 12.59 3.13 -9.43
N ALA A 436 11.69 3.53 -8.52
CA ALA A 436 11.86 3.35 -7.08
C ALA A 436 10.53 2.86 -6.48
N SER A 437 10.30 1.55 -6.50
CA SER A 437 9.05 0.94 -6.01
C SER A 437 9.18 -0.57 -5.83
N ARG A 438 8.15 -1.19 -5.25
CA ARG A 438 7.95 -2.65 -5.38
C ARG A 438 7.82 -3.00 -6.86
N LEU A 439 8.53 -4.04 -7.30
CA LEU A 439 8.51 -4.48 -8.70
C LEU A 439 7.31 -5.41 -8.94
N ALA A 440 6.11 -4.83 -8.91
CA ALA A 440 4.84 -5.53 -9.01
C ALA A 440 4.03 -5.10 -10.24
N HIS A 441 3.13 -5.95 -10.70
CA HIS A 441 2.23 -5.68 -11.84
C HIS A 441 1.43 -4.39 -11.66
N GLN A 442 0.98 -4.09 -10.43
CA GLN A 442 0.32 -2.83 -10.07
C GLN A 442 1.14 -1.61 -10.50
N LYS A 443 2.46 -1.66 -10.32
CA LYS A 443 3.38 -0.56 -10.63
C LYS A 443 3.79 -0.49 -12.11
N GLY A 444 3.25 -1.39 -12.95
CA GLY A 444 3.52 -1.40 -14.39
C GLY A 444 4.94 -1.80 -14.75
N ILE A 445 5.59 -2.64 -13.94
CA ILE A 445 6.99 -3.05 -14.13
C ILE A 445 7.22 -3.74 -15.49
N ASP A 446 6.23 -4.47 -15.97
CA ASP A 446 6.25 -5.08 -17.32
C ASP A 446 6.37 -4.01 -18.41
N MET A 447 5.65 -2.89 -18.32
CA MET A 447 5.75 -1.78 -19.27
C MET A 447 7.13 -1.10 -19.20
N ILE A 448 7.72 -1.00 -17.99
CA ILE A 448 9.07 -0.44 -17.81
C ILE A 448 10.11 -1.33 -18.47
N PHE A 449 10.04 -2.64 -18.25
CA PHE A 449 10.98 -3.59 -18.86
C PHE A 449 10.86 -3.61 -20.38
N ASP A 450 9.63 -3.58 -20.92
CA ASP A 450 9.40 -3.45 -22.38
C ASP A 450 10.01 -2.15 -22.96
N SER A 451 10.01 -1.06 -22.17
CA SER A 451 10.50 0.26 -22.60
C SER A 451 12.01 0.46 -22.39
N ALA A 452 12.70 -0.44 -21.67
CA ALA A 452 14.13 -0.28 -21.35
C ALA A 452 15.00 -0.14 -22.61
N ARG A 453 14.73 -0.94 -23.64
CA ARG A 453 15.43 -0.84 -24.95
C ARG A 453 15.25 0.54 -25.58
N GLU A 454 14.07 1.12 -25.49
CA GLU A 454 13.78 2.43 -26.07
C GLU A 454 14.53 3.55 -25.32
N ILE A 455 14.61 3.47 -23.99
CA ILE A 455 15.42 4.40 -23.18
C ILE A 455 16.88 4.38 -23.68
N VAL A 456 17.46 3.19 -23.81
CA VAL A 456 18.86 3.04 -24.28
C VAL A 456 19.04 3.51 -25.72
N ARG A 457 18.08 3.20 -26.61
CA ARG A 457 18.10 3.64 -28.02
C ARG A 457 18.07 5.16 -28.17
N LEU A 458 17.38 5.82 -27.26
CA LEU A 458 17.30 7.28 -27.19
C LEU A 458 18.50 7.94 -26.47
N GLY A 459 19.51 7.16 -26.11
CA GLY A 459 20.73 7.63 -25.45
C GLY A 459 20.59 7.78 -23.92
N GLY A 460 19.49 7.32 -23.31
CA GLY A 460 19.27 7.40 -21.87
C GLY A 460 19.87 6.23 -21.10
N GLN A 461 19.84 6.36 -19.77
CA GLN A 461 20.18 5.34 -18.80
C GLN A 461 18.96 5.02 -17.91
N LEU A 462 18.88 3.79 -17.41
CA LEU A 462 17.81 3.32 -16.51
C LEU A 462 18.41 2.74 -15.22
N ALA A 463 18.01 3.29 -14.06
CA ALA A 463 18.36 2.77 -12.75
C ALA A 463 17.11 2.25 -12.04
N ILE A 464 17.13 1.00 -11.55
CA ILE A 464 15.98 0.32 -10.96
C ILE A 464 16.28 0.02 -9.49
N ALA A 465 15.53 0.64 -8.56
CA ALA A 465 15.52 0.30 -7.14
C ALA A 465 14.20 -0.39 -6.78
N GLY A 466 14.26 -1.60 -6.24
CA GLY A 466 13.06 -2.33 -5.87
C GLY A 466 13.31 -3.80 -5.61
N ALA A 467 12.24 -4.48 -5.18
CA ALA A 467 12.19 -5.92 -5.05
C ALA A 467 10.87 -6.44 -5.66
N GLY A 468 10.91 -7.61 -6.28
CA GLY A 468 9.80 -8.28 -6.91
C GLY A 468 9.81 -9.79 -6.66
N ASP A 469 8.92 -10.51 -7.34
CA ASP A 469 8.94 -11.96 -7.36
C ASP A 469 10.14 -12.51 -8.14
N ALA A 470 10.36 -13.83 -8.07
CA ALA A 470 11.52 -14.48 -8.68
C ALA A 470 11.56 -14.30 -10.21
N GLU A 471 10.41 -14.23 -10.89
CA GLU A 471 10.33 -13.99 -12.33
C GLU A 471 10.77 -12.54 -12.65
N THR A 472 10.25 -11.58 -11.92
CA THR A 472 10.59 -10.15 -12.06
C THR A 472 12.07 -9.89 -11.77
N GLU A 473 12.63 -10.52 -10.73
CA GLU A 473 14.05 -10.43 -10.41
C GLU A 473 14.94 -11.02 -11.53
N THR A 474 14.53 -12.13 -12.13
CA THR A 474 15.22 -12.74 -13.26
C THR A 474 15.22 -11.81 -14.48
N LEU A 475 14.08 -11.20 -14.80
CA LEU A 475 13.95 -10.24 -15.89
C LEU A 475 14.80 -8.99 -15.66
N ARG A 476 14.80 -8.46 -14.42
CA ARG A 476 15.65 -7.33 -14.04
C ARG A 476 17.12 -7.63 -14.23
N ALA A 477 17.59 -8.79 -13.76
CA ALA A 477 18.98 -9.21 -13.95
C ALA A 477 19.35 -9.36 -15.43
N ALA A 478 18.45 -9.93 -16.25
CA ALA A 478 18.64 -10.05 -17.69
C ALA A 478 18.77 -8.68 -18.39
N LEU A 479 17.99 -7.67 -17.97
CA LEU A 479 18.10 -6.31 -18.51
C LEU A 479 19.45 -5.67 -18.20
N VAL A 480 19.94 -5.79 -16.95
CA VAL A 480 21.26 -5.27 -16.56
C VAL A 480 22.36 -5.91 -17.40
N LEU A 481 22.30 -7.23 -17.61
CA LEU A 481 23.27 -7.94 -18.46
C LEU A 481 23.16 -7.57 -19.95
N ALA A 482 21.97 -7.26 -20.45
CA ALA A 482 21.74 -6.91 -21.86
C ALA A 482 22.23 -5.51 -22.22
N PHE A 483 22.27 -4.60 -21.25
CA PHE A 483 22.61 -3.19 -21.46
C PHE A 483 23.67 -2.71 -20.46
N PRO A 484 24.92 -3.26 -20.52
CA PRO A 484 25.99 -2.87 -19.60
C PRO A 484 26.31 -1.39 -19.77
N GLY A 485 26.53 -0.68 -18.63
CA GLY A 485 26.75 0.75 -18.60
C GLY A 485 25.50 1.61 -18.84
N ARG A 486 24.37 1.01 -19.24
CA ARG A 486 23.11 1.71 -19.55
C ARG A 486 21.96 1.36 -18.62
N VAL A 487 21.91 0.15 -18.10
CA VAL A 487 20.90 -0.28 -17.13
C VAL A 487 21.59 -0.77 -15.87
N GLY A 488 21.21 -0.21 -14.72
CA GLY A 488 21.72 -0.58 -13.41
C GLY A 488 20.58 -0.90 -12.45
N SER A 489 20.86 -1.68 -11.40
CA SER A 489 19.85 -2.01 -10.41
C SER A 489 20.41 -2.08 -8.99
N HIS A 490 19.52 -1.84 -8.01
CA HIS A 490 19.80 -1.91 -6.58
C HIS A 490 18.62 -2.56 -5.87
N PRO A 491 18.82 -3.40 -4.85
CA PRO A 491 17.74 -3.81 -3.96
C PRO A 491 17.04 -2.59 -3.37
N PHE A 492 15.77 -2.72 -2.96
CA PHE A 492 15.08 -1.62 -2.30
C PHE A 492 15.75 -1.32 -0.95
N ASP A 493 16.19 -0.08 -0.80
CA ASP A 493 16.72 0.46 0.45
C ASP A 493 16.29 1.93 0.54
N GLU A 494 15.64 2.33 1.62
CA GLU A 494 15.06 3.67 1.79
C GLU A 494 16.11 4.79 1.69
N LYS A 495 17.31 4.57 2.23
CA LYS A 495 18.41 5.55 2.15
C LYS A 495 18.99 5.61 0.74
N ALA A 496 19.23 4.43 0.13
CA ALA A 496 19.73 4.38 -1.23
C ALA A 496 18.78 5.06 -2.23
N VAL A 497 17.46 4.91 -2.05
CA VAL A 497 16.44 5.52 -2.93
C VAL A 497 16.48 7.05 -2.91
N ARG A 498 16.93 7.70 -1.84
CA ARG A 498 17.13 9.16 -1.79
C ARG A 498 18.15 9.62 -2.83
N LEU A 499 19.26 8.89 -2.95
CA LEU A 499 20.24 9.17 -4.00
C LEU A 499 19.65 8.98 -5.41
N PHE A 500 18.72 8.03 -5.61
CA PHE A 500 18.02 7.89 -6.90
C PHE A 500 17.21 9.14 -7.23
N PHE A 501 16.44 9.67 -6.28
CA PHE A 501 15.69 10.91 -6.48
C PHE A 501 16.62 12.12 -6.70
N ALA A 502 17.72 12.22 -5.95
CA ALA A 502 18.67 13.33 -6.11
C ALA A 502 19.43 13.27 -7.45
N ALA A 503 19.69 12.07 -7.97
CA ALA A 503 20.48 11.86 -9.19
C ALA A 503 19.66 11.94 -10.48
N ALA A 504 18.41 11.46 -10.45
CA ALA A 504 17.61 11.25 -11.65
C ALA A 504 17.16 12.55 -12.32
N ASP A 505 16.96 12.48 -13.63
CA ASP A 505 16.23 13.51 -14.37
C ASP A 505 14.73 13.19 -14.39
N PHE A 506 14.40 11.89 -14.49
CA PHE A 506 13.03 11.43 -14.59
C PHE A 506 12.76 10.22 -13.67
N LEU A 507 11.58 10.23 -13.01
CA LEU A 507 11.03 9.08 -12.29
C LEU A 507 9.94 8.42 -13.15
N ILE A 508 10.01 7.12 -13.41
CA ILE A 508 8.99 6.38 -14.18
C ILE A 508 8.03 5.67 -13.24
N MET A 509 6.74 6.02 -13.29
CA MET A 509 5.66 5.42 -12.50
C MET A 509 4.43 5.12 -13.36
N PRO A 510 4.45 4.10 -14.24
CA PRO A 510 3.32 3.74 -15.10
C PRO A 510 2.31 2.85 -14.35
N SER A 511 1.95 3.23 -13.13
CA SER A 511 1.08 2.45 -12.26
C SER A 511 -0.29 2.24 -12.90
N ARG A 512 -0.84 1.02 -12.79
CA ARG A 512 -2.19 0.69 -13.24
C ARG A 512 -3.26 1.30 -12.35
N PHE A 513 -2.97 1.36 -11.07
CA PHE A 513 -3.71 2.13 -10.08
C PHE A 513 -2.75 2.60 -8.99
N GLU A 514 -2.94 3.82 -8.51
CA GLU A 514 -2.09 4.45 -7.49
C GLU A 514 -2.95 5.33 -6.60
N PRO A 515 -3.37 4.87 -5.41
CA PRO A 515 -4.27 5.63 -4.55
C PRO A 515 -3.81 7.08 -4.30
N CYS A 516 -2.58 7.27 -3.88
CA CYS A 516 -1.93 8.58 -3.75
C CYS A 516 -0.59 8.61 -4.49
N GLY A 517 0.31 7.73 -4.13
CA GLY A 517 1.73 7.82 -4.45
C GLY A 517 2.44 8.86 -3.57
N LEU A 518 3.63 8.52 -3.09
CA LEU A 518 4.53 9.44 -2.40
C LEU A 518 5.81 9.67 -3.22
N SER A 519 6.23 8.67 -3.98
CA SER A 519 7.49 8.73 -4.73
C SER A 519 7.53 9.87 -5.74
N GLN A 520 6.40 10.22 -6.40
CA GLN A 520 6.35 11.36 -7.31
C GLN A 520 6.47 12.70 -6.58
N LEU A 521 5.89 12.83 -5.38
CA LEU A 521 6.00 14.03 -4.56
C LEU A 521 7.44 14.24 -4.08
N ILE A 522 8.06 13.15 -3.60
CA ILE A 522 9.47 13.16 -3.19
C ILE A 522 10.36 13.49 -4.40
N ALA A 523 10.15 12.82 -5.54
CA ALA A 523 10.92 13.10 -6.75
C ALA A 523 10.83 14.58 -7.18
N GLN A 524 9.62 15.15 -7.19
CA GLN A 524 9.40 16.57 -7.47
C GLN A 524 10.19 17.47 -6.51
N ARG A 525 10.17 17.16 -5.20
CA ARG A 525 10.94 17.90 -4.20
C ARG A 525 12.45 17.89 -4.47
N TYR A 526 12.96 16.77 -5.05
CA TYR A 526 14.37 16.63 -5.46
C TYR A 526 14.63 17.11 -6.90
N GLY A 527 13.69 17.77 -7.55
CA GLY A 527 13.83 18.26 -8.92
C GLY A 527 13.92 17.15 -9.97
N THR A 528 13.36 16.00 -9.69
CA THR A 528 13.22 14.85 -10.61
C THR A 528 11.81 14.83 -11.15
N LEU A 529 11.64 14.92 -12.48
CA LEU A 529 10.33 15.02 -13.11
C LEU A 529 9.67 13.65 -13.23
N PRO A 530 8.45 13.46 -12.68
CA PRO A 530 7.75 12.19 -12.78
C PRO A 530 7.11 11.99 -14.17
N ILE A 531 7.19 10.75 -14.68
CA ILE A 531 6.48 10.25 -15.88
C ILE A 531 5.46 9.25 -15.38
N VAL A 532 4.18 9.60 -15.34
CA VAL A 532 3.15 8.87 -14.61
C VAL A 532 1.91 8.59 -15.46
N THR A 533 1.16 7.54 -15.13
CA THR A 533 -0.19 7.32 -15.66
C THR A 533 -1.20 8.27 -15.00
N ARG A 534 -2.27 8.60 -15.72
CA ARG A 534 -3.36 9.43 -15.19
C ARG A 534 -4.30 8.58 -14.35
N THR A 535 -3.90 8.23 -13.13
CA THR A 535 -4.70 7.42 -12.19
C THR A 535 -4.48 7.90 -10.75
N GLY A 536 -5.52 7.81 -9.93
CA GLY A 536 -5.51 8.14 -8.50
C GLY A 536 -4.77 9.43 -8.20
N GLY A 537 -3.95 9.43 -7.16
CA GLY A 537 -3.18 10.60 -6.74
C GLY A 537 -2.14 11.09 -7.75
N LEU A 538 -1.70 10.25 -8.70
CA LEU A 538 -0.81 10.71 -9.77
C LEU A 538 -1.50 11.74 -10.67
N ALA A 539 -2.80 11.57 -10.91
CA ALA A 539 -3.59 12.52 -11.70
C ALA A 539 -3.80 13.87 -10.98
N ASP A 540 -3.79 13.86 -9.64
CA ASP A 540 -3.98 15.06 -8.82
C ASP A 540 -2.66 15.80 -8.56
N THR A 541 -1.53 15.07 -8.55
CA THR A 541 -0.25 15.58 -8.08
C THR A 541 0.76 15.87 -9.19
N VAL A 542 0.49 15.47 -10.44
CA VAL A 542 1.39 15.74 -11.58
C VAL A 542 0.68 16.51 -12.66
N LYS A 543 1.24 17.67 -13.04
CA LYS A 543 0.77 18.48 -14.15
C LYS A 543 1.61 18.19 -15.39
N ASP A 544 0.94 17.87 -16.49
CA ASP A 544 1.61 17.54 -17.75
C ASP A 544 2.25 18.80 -18.37
N LEU A 545 3.55 18.76 -18.58
CA LEU A 545 4.32 19.81 -19.26
C LEU A 545 3.79 20.17 -20.66
N ARG A 546 3.12 19.24 -21.32
CA ARG A 546 2.54 19.46 -22.64
C ARG A 546 1.23 20.25 -22.60
N ASP A 547 0.50 20.14 -21.48
CA ASP A 547 -0.77 20.82 -21.27
C ASP A 547 -0.55 22.17 -20.55
N ASP A 548 0.47 22.29 -19.70
CA ASP A 548 0.90 23.53 -19.02
C ASP A 548 2.43 23.68 -19.08
N PRO A 549 2.98 24.31 -20.13
CA PRO A 549 4.44 24.47 -20.29
C PRO A 549 5.09 25.36 -19.24
N VAL A 550 4.32 26.18 -18.51
CA VAL A 550 4.85 27.13 -17.53
C VAL A 550 4.91 26.52 -16.12
N HIS A 551 3.84 25.81 -15.73
CA HIS A 551 3.69 25.27 -14.38
C HIS A 551 3.66 23.73 -14.36
N GLY A 552 3.95 23.09 -15.50
CA GLY A 552 4.06 21.63 -15.57
C GLY A 552 5.23 21.14 -14.73
N ASP A 553 5.04 20.02 -14.08
CA ASP A 553 5.98 19.43 -13.12
C ASP A 553 6.24 17.93 -13.38
N GLY A 554 5.83 17.45 -14.57
CA GLY A 554 6.01 16.08 -15.00
C GLY A 554 5.36 15.77 -16.36
N LEU A 555 5.25 14.49 -16.69
CA LEU A 555 4.66 14.00 -17.94
C LEU A 555 3.60 12.94 -17.66
N ILE A 556 2.45 13.01 -18.36
CA ILE A 556 1.36 12.05 -18.22
C ILE A 556 1.40 11.01 -19.34
N ILE A 557 1.43 9.73 -18.98
CA ILE A 557 1.24 8.61 -19.89
C ILE A 557 -0.26 8.52 -20.20
N ARG A 558 -0.63 8.68 -21.47
CA ARG A 558 -2.04 8.84 -21.86
C ARG A 558 -2.87 7.54 -21.87
N ALA A 559 -2.21 6.38 -21.92
CA ALA A 559 -2.84 5.07 -21.83
C ALA A 559 -1.92 4.07 -21.13
N ILE A 560 -2.50 3.12 -20.41
CA ILE A 560 -1.76 2.04 -19.72
C ILE A 560 -1.29 1.02 -20.77
N ALA A 561 -0.20 1.33 -21.45
CA ALA A 561 0.40 0.52 -22.49
C ALA A 561 1.87 0.89 -22.69
N SER A 562 2.72 -0.09 -22.97
CA SER A 562 4.18 0.08 -23.20
C SER A 562 4.48 1.11 -24.29
N ILE A 563 3.70 1.13 -25.38
CA ILE A 563 3.86 2.11 -26.48
C ILE A 563 3.59 3.55 -26.01
N SER A 564 2.64 3.76 -25.08
CA SER A 564 2.34 5.07 -24.54
C SER A 564 3.43 5.54 -23.57
N LEU A 565 4.01 4.62 -22.78
CA LEU A 565 5.19 4.88 -21.96
C LEU A 565 6.39 5.23 -22.85
N SER A 566 6.67 4.47 -23.88
CA SER A 566 7.79 4.73 -24.82
C SER A 566 7.66 6.12 -25.48
N ARG A 567 6.44 6.55 -25.83
CA ARG A 567 6.20 7.92 -26.34
C ARG A 567 6.45 8.99 -25.28
N ALA A 568 6.04 8.74 -24.03
CA ALA A 568 6.31 9.70 -22.93
C ALA A 568 7.81 9.81 -22.66
N ILE A 569 8.56 8.69 -22.71
CA ILE A 569 10.02 8.67 -22.63
C ILE A 569 10.67 9.47 -23.77
N ALA A 570 10.22 9.27 -25.01
CA ALA A 570 10.75 10.03 -26.14
C ALA A 570 10.51 11.54 -25.98
N ASN A 571 9.33 11.94 -25.50
CA ASN A 571 9.04 13.34 -25.18
C ASN A 571 9.94 13.87 -24.04
N ALA A 572 10.17 13.05 -23.02
CA ALA A 572 11.06 13.40 -21.91
C ALA A 572 12.49 13.65 -22.38
N VAL A 573 13.05 12.75 -23.22
CA VAL A 573 14.40 12.93 -23.80
C VAL A 573 14.47 14.19 -24.68
N SER A 574 13.46 14.43 -25.51
CA SER A 574 13.40 15.65 -26.33
C SER A 574 13.34 16.92 -25.47
N GLY A 575 12.52 16.90 -24.40
CA GLY A 575 12.41 18.02 -23.46
C GLY A 575 13.66 18.23 -22.62
N TYR A 576 14.38 17.17 -22.27
CA TYR A 576 15.61 17.23 -21.47
C TYR A 576 16.69 18.11 -22.11
N HIS A 577 16.81 18.06 -23.42
CA HIS A 577 17.78 18.85 -24.17
C HIS A 577 17.29 20.28 -24.50
N HIS A 578 16.06 20.64 -24.07
CA HIS A 578 15.57 22.00 -24.28
C HIS A 578 16.14 22.95 -23.22
N PRO A 579 16.88 23.99 -23.58
CA PRO A 579 17.68 24.78 -22.64
C PRO A 579 16.86 25.51 -21.57
N ASP A 580 15.62 25.87 -21.87
CA ASP A 580 14.78 26.66 -20.96
C ASP A 580 13.67 25.78 -20.34
N ALA A 581 13.00 24.91 -21.10
CA ALA A 581 11.80 24.21 -20.67
C ALA A 581 12.10 23.20 -19.57
N PHE A 582 13.22 22.46 -19.64
CA PHE A 582 13.55 21.46 -18.63
C PHE A 582 13.96 22.08 -17.28
N PRO A 583 14.83 23.12 -17.23
CA PRO A 583 15.10 23.82 -15.98
C PRO A 583 13.87 24.47 -15.35
N MET A 584 12.98 25.08 -16.16
CA MET A 584 11.72 25.65 -15.68
C MET A 584 10.81 24.60 -15.03
N ALA A 585 10.61 23.47 -15.69
CA ALA A 585 9.81 22.38 -15.16
C ALA A 585 10.38 21.80 -13.86
N ARG A 586 11.70 21.67 -13.78
CA ARG A 586 12.41 21.22 -12.57
C ARG A 586 12.20 22.20 -11.42
N ARG A 587 12.31 23.51 -11.70
CA ARG A 587 12.04 24.56 -10.72
C ARG A 587 10.59 24.52 -10.25
N SER A 588 9.61 24.43 -11.17
CA SER A 588 8.19 24.32 -10.86
C SER A 588 7.91 23.12 -9.94
N ALA A 589 8.55 21.98 -10.21
CA ALA A 589 8.41 20.77 -9.39
C ALA A 589 8.96 20.98 -7.96
N MET A 590 10.11 21.65 -7.79
CA MET A 590 10.74 21.90 -6.49
C MET A 590 10.03 22.97 -5.66
N GLU A 591 9.42 23.96 -6.29
CA GLU A 591 8.68 25.05 -5.63
C GLU A 591 7.31 24.62 -5.15
N LYS A 592 6.80 23.47 -5.60
CA LYS A 592 5.49 22.95 -5.21
C LYS A 592 5.44 22.60 -3.74
N ASP A 593 4.45 23.14 -3.03
CA ASP A 593 4.16 22.69 -1.66
C ASP A 593 3.52 21.31 -1.68
N SER A 594 4.26 20.32 -1.24
CA SER A 594 3.82 18.94 -1.04
C SER A 594 3.85 18.55 0.44
N SER A 595 3.89 19.52 1.36
CA SER A 595 3.86 19.30 2.80
C SER A 595 2.52 18.74 3.28
N TRP A 596 2.46 18.37 4.54
CA TRP A 596 1.23 17.92 5.19
C TRP A 596 0.25 19.06 5.53
N GLU A 597 0.68 20.31 5.54
CA GLU A 597 -0.13 21.43 6.03
C GLU A 597 -1.49 21.57 5.32
N PRO A 598 -1.58 21.53 3.96
CA PRO A 598 -2.87 21.59 3.28
C PRO A 598 -3.79 20.41 3.63
N SER A 599 -3.22 19.24 3.85
CA SER A 599 -3.98 18.03 4.19
C SER A 599 -4.49 18.07 5.63
N LEU A 600 -3.69 18.58 6.55
CA LEU A 600 -4.09 18.79 7.95
C LEU A 600 -5.27 19.76 8.06
N ASP A 601 -5.28 20.85 7.28
CA ASP A 601 -6.41 21.79 7.21
C ASP A 601 -7.70 21.06 6.80
N LEU A 602 -7.62 20.15 5.82
CA LEU A 602 -8.78 19.38 5.36
C LEU A 602 -9.26 18.35 6.38
N TYR A 603 -8.34 17.69 7.10
CA TYR A 603 -8.72 16.76 8.17
C TYR A 603 -9.34 17.49 9.38
N GLU A 604 -8.80 18.63 9.81
CA GLU A 604 -9.42 19.43 10.86
C GLU A 604 -10.81 19.92 10.45
N ALA A 605 -10.97 20.40 9.22
CA ALA A 605 -12.28 20.80 8.70
C ALA A 605 -13.28 19.64 8.70
N LEU A 606 -12.83 18.42 8.32
CA LEU A 606 -13.64 17.22 8.39
C LEU A 606 -14.10 16.93 9.82
N TYR A 607 -13.18 16.96 10.80
CA TYR A 607 -13.51 16.66 12.19
C TYR A 607 -14.48 17.67 12.79
N ARG A 608 -14.28 18.97 12.54
CA ARG A 608 -15.19 20.03 12.97
C ARG A 608 -16.59 19.87 12.39
N ARG A 609 -16.69 19.54 11.12
CA ARG A 609 -17.97 19.23 10.45
C ARG A 609 -18.67 18.05 11.11
N LEU A 610 -17.96 16.96 11.43
CA LEU A 610 -18.54 15.80 12.11
C LEU A 610 -19.08 16.13 13.51
N LEU A 611 -18.44 17.06 14.21
CA LEU A 611 -18.85 17.51 15.56
C LEU A 611 -19.90 18.63 15.53
N GLY A 612 -20.28 19.13 14.34
CA GLY A 612 -21.24 20.24 14.20
C GLY A 612 -20.70 21.59 14.71
N THR A 613 -19.39 21.76 14.73
CA THR A 613 -18.68 22.96 15.22
C THR A 613 -18.16 23.83 14.08
N ASP A 614 -18.86 23.88 12.94
CA ASP A 614 -18.50 24.69 11.77
C ASP A 614 -18.57 26.19 12.07
N GLY A 615 -17.57 26.72 12.78
CA GLY A 615 -17.28 28.14 12.86
C GLY A 615 -16.21 28.52 11.85
N PRO A 616 -16.17 29.77 11.34
CA PRO A 616 -15.12 30.17 10.40
C PRO A 616 -13.75 29.99 11.04
N VAL A 617 -12.89 29.23 10.38
CA VAL A 617 -11.47 29.10 10.73
C VAL A 617 -10.90 30.50 10.70
N LYS A 618 -10.66 31.11 11.85
CA LYS A 618 -9.88 32.35 11.93
C LYS A 618 -8.43 31.97 11.60
N ARG A 619 -8.03 32.32 10.38
CA ARG A 619 -6.63 32.26 9.94
C ARG A 619 -5.79 33.29 10.69
#